data_2bb80e1a245c7035fb19f956e450c2f7
#
_entry.id   2bb80e1a245c7035fb19f956e450c2f7
#
_cell.length_a   1.000
_cell.length_b   1.000
_cell.length_c   1.000
_cell.angle_alpha   90.00
_cell.angle_beta   90.00
_cell.angle_gamma   90.00
#
_symmetry.space_group_name_H-M   'P 1'
#
loop_
_entity.id
_entity.type
_entity.pdbx_description
1 polymer ?
#
loop_
_entity_poly.entity_id
_entity_poly.type
_entity_poly.pdbx_seq_one_letter_code
_entity_poly.pdbx_strand_id
1 'polypeptide(L)'
;MLAMVTIIAAHAQKERNPEERGHRDKMMAEKLKFSDEQKQKAKALNEDYRKKMDELRKKDDILVKDWRNQMMELNKKHKEDMSSLLSKEQKEQIEKYKVERKKMAEIDANARMEKMKLRLDLNNDQMEKIKKQNSEMHEKMKAIHENRSQDMMKKREEMKVLIQKNKENMRSILNEEQMKKMKEMRKSMPRKRRVLS
;
A
#
# COMPACT_ATOMS: atom_id res chain seq x y z
N MET A 1 -9.80 2.37 -45.93
CA MET A 1 -9.26 1.39 -44.97
C MET A 1 -8.56 2.14 -43.85
N LEU A 2 -9.25 2.37 -42.74
CA LEU A 2 -8.68 3.01 -41.54
C LEU A 2 -8.30 1.89 -40.57
N ALA A 3 -7.00 1.72 -40.34
CA ALA A 3 -6.49 0.80 -39.35
C ALA A 3 -6.65 1.46 -37.96
N MET A 4 -7.58 0.91 -37.15
CA MET A 4 -7.64 1.21 -35.73
C MET A 4 -6.44 0.54 -35.03
N VAL A 5 -5.50 1.37 -34.62
CA VAL A 5 -4.43 0.95 -33.69
C VAL A 5 -5.02 0.99 -32.29
N THR A 6 -5.44 -0.15 -31.76
CA THR A 6 -5.80 -0.31 -30.36
C THR A 6 -4.52 -0.33 -29.53
N ILE A 7 -4.19 0.79 -28.91
CA ILE A 7 -3.15 0.85 -27.87
C ILE A 7 -3.72 0.19 -26.62
N ILE A 8 -3.43 -1.08 -26.45
CA ILE A 8 -3.60 -1.78 -25.17
C ILE A 8 -2.55 -1.21 -24.23
N ALA A 9 -2.95 -0.26 -23.40
CA ALA A 9 -2.14 0.19 -22.29
C ALA A 9 -2.05 -0.97 -21.28
N ALA A 10 -1.07 -1.83 -21.44
CA ALA A 10 -0.65 -2.80 -20.44
C ALA A 10 -0.24 -2.02 -19.18
N HIS A 11 -1.13 -1.93 -18.21
CA HIS A 11 -0.77 -1.51 -16.87
C HIS A 11 0.11 -2.62 -16.29
N ALA A 12 1.40 -2.49 -16.50
CA ALA A 12 2.40 -3.27 -15.81
C ALA A 12 2.24 -2.99 -14.30
N GLN A 13 1.42 -3.80 -13.62
CA GLN A 13 1.56 -3.99 -12.19
C GLN A 13 2.98 -4.50 -12.00
N LYS A 14 3.83 -3.63 -11.47
CA LYS A 14 5.20 -3.98 -11.12
C LYS A 14 5.15 -5.17 -10.18
N GLU A 15 5.33 -6.35 -10.73
CA GLU A 15 5.48 -7.57 -9.94
C GLU A 15 6.62 -7.31 -8.97
N ARG A 16 6.31 -7.34 -7.67
CA ARG A 16 7.35 -7.32 -6.65
C ARG A 16 8.17 -8.57 -6.89
N ASN A 17 9.49 -8.38 -7.03
CA ASN A 17 10.46 -9.42 -7.31
C ASN A 17 10.15 -10.65 -6.42
N PRO A 18 9.99 -11.86 -7.00
CA PRO A 18 9.74 -13.09 -6.24
C PRO A 18 10.76 -13.31 -5.11
N GLU A 19 12.01 -12.88 -5.31
CA GLU A 19 13.08 -12.92 -4.30
C GLU A 19 12.80 -12.04 -3.08
N GLU A 20 12.24 -10.83 -3.27
CA GLU A 20 11.89 -9.93 -2.15
C GLU A 20 10.74 -10.51 -1.29
N ARG A 21 9.81 -11.26 -1.90
CA ARG A 21 8.75 -11.97 -1.17
C ARG A 21 9.32 -13.15 -0.37
N GLY A 22 10.14 -13.98 -0.99
CA GLY A 22 10.77 -15.12 -0.33
C GLY A 22 11.65 -14.70 0.86
N HIS A 23 12.31 -13.55 0.77
CA HIS A 23 13.10 -13.01 1.87
C HIS A 23 12.24 -12.56 3.05
N ARG A 24 11.09 -11.92 2.80
CA ARG A 24 10.15 -11.51 3.87
C ARG A 24 9.55 -12.69 4.60
N ASP A 25 9.16 -13.74 3.87
CA ASP A 25 8.55 -14.93 4.44
C ASP A 25 9.56 -15.67 5.32
N LYS A 26 10.82 -15.76 4.89
CA LYS A 26 11.92 -16.30 5.69
C LYS A 26 12.17 -15.49 6.96
N MET A 27 12.28 -14.17 6.85
CA MET A 27 12.46 -13.30 8.01
C MET A 27 11.32 -13.42 9.03
N MET A 28 10.06 -13.55 8.56
CA MET A 28 8.92 -13.75 9.47
C MET A 28 8.96 -15.13 10.14
N ALA A 29 9.30 -16.18 9.40
CA ALA A 29 9.43 -17.53 9.96
C ALA A 29 10.54 -17.61 11.02
N GLU A 30 11.65 -16.90 10.83
CA GLU A 30 12.74 -16.78 11.80
C GLU A 30 12.30 -15.99 13.05
N LYS A 31 11.69 -14.82 12.87
CA LYS A 31 11.21 -13.98 13.99
C LYS A 31 10.14 -14.69 14.83
N LEU A 32 9.28 -15.47 14.21
CA LEU A 32 8.21 -16.22 14.89
C LEU A 32 8.66 -17.60 15.34
N LYS A 33 9.94 -17.97 15.12
CA LYS A 33 10.51 -19.27 15.51
C LYS A 33 9.66 -20.44 15.04
N PHE A 34 9.32 -20.46 13.74
CA PHE A 34 8.54 -21.55 13.15
C PHE A 34 9.24 -22.89 13.35
N SER A 35 8.48 -23.89 13.78
CA SER A 35 8.94 -25.29 13.76
C SER A 35 9.18 -25.76 12.32
N ASP A 36 9.95 -26.81 12.13
CA ASP A 36 10.22 -27.32 10.78
C ASP A 36 8.93 -27.84 10.11
N GLU A 37 8.03 -28.41 10.90
CA GLU A 37 6.69 -28.77 10.43
C GLU A 37 5.89 -27.55 9.95
N GLN A 38 5.88 -26.45 10.73
CA GLN A 38 5.23 -25.19 10.31
C GLN A 38 5.86 -24.62 9.03
N LYS A 39 7.17 -24.67 8.90
CA LYS A 39 7.87 -24.23 7.67
C LYS A 39 7.47 -25.05 6.44
N GLN A 40 7.37 -26.36 6.58
CA GLN A 40 6.93 -27.26 5.51
C GLN A 40 5.47 -26.99 5.12
N LYS A 41 4.56 -26.89 6.08
CA LYS A 41 3.15 -26.55 5.84
C LYS A 41 2.99 -25.19 5.19
N ALA A 42 3.71 -24.17 5.70
CA ALA A 42 3.69 -22.82 5.12
C ALA A 42 4.21 -22.82 3.66
N LYS A 43 5.26 -23.60 3.37
CA LYS A 43 5.77 -23.76 2.00
C LYS A 43 4.72 -24.40 1.08
N ALA A 44 4.09 -25.49 1.51
CA ALA A 44 3.05 -26.15 0.74
C ALA A 44 1.85 -25.25 0.46
N LEU A 45 1.37 -24.49 1.47
CA LEU A 45 0.30 -23.51 1.32
C LEU A 45 0.66 -22.39 0.32
N ASN A 46 1.89 -21.90 0.38
CA ASN A 46 2.36 -20.87 -0.56
C ASN A 46 2.47 -21.41 -1.99
N GLU A 47 2.88 -22.65 -2.18
CA GLU A 47 2.94 -23.32 -3.50
C GLU A 47 1.54 -23.55 -4.07
N ASP A 48 0.60 -24.06 -3.29
CA ASP A 48 -0.80 -24.23 -3.68
C ASP A 48 -1.44 -22.89 -4.05
N TYR A 49 -1.24 -21.88 -3.23
CA TYR A 49 -1.71 -20.52 -3.51
C TYR A 49 -1.15 -19.99 -4.84
N ARG A 50 0.14 -20.16 -5.10
CA ARG A 50 0.77 -19.74 -6.38
C ARG A 50 0.15 -20.45 -7.57
N LYS A 51 -0.02 -21.78 -7.49
CA LYS A 51 -0.66 -22.56 -8.57
C LYS A 51 -2.06 -22.05 -8.88
N LYS A 52 -2.90 -21.85 -7.85
CA LYS A 52 -4.27 -21.31 -8.00
C LYS A 52 -4.28 -19.90 -8.58
N MET A 53 -3.33 -19.07 -8.19
CA MET A 53 -3.16 -17.72 -8.75
C MET A 53 -2.79 -17.76 -10.23
N ASP A 54 -1.90 -18.67 -10.63
CA ASP A 54 -1.48 -18.81 -12.03
C ASP A 54 -2.60 -19.43 -12.90
N GLU A 55 -3.37 -20.36 -12.35
CA GLU A 55 -4.57 -20.90 -13.01
C GLU A 55 -5.63 -19.79 -13.21
N LEU A 56 -5.84 -18.95 -12.20
CA LEU A 56 -6.77 -17.83 -12.30
C LEU A 56 -6.31 -16.77 -13.31
N ARG A 57 -5.00 -16.56 -13.46
CA ARG A 57 -4.42 -15.65 -14.47
C ARG A 57 -4.57 -16.14 -15.90
N LYS A 58 -4.64 -17.44 -16.10
CA LYS A 58 -4.77 -18.08 -17.43
C LYS A 58 -6.22 -18.14 -17.92
N LYS A 59 -7.20 -17.73 -17.10
CA LYS A 59 -8.62 -17.66 -17.49
C LYS A 59 -8.88 -16.39 -18.27
N ASP A 60 -8.79 -16.46 -19.59
CA ASP A 60 -8.98 -15.29 -20.47
C ASP A 60 -10.47 -14.96 -20.71
N ASP A 61 -11.37 -15.91 -20.45
CA ASP A 61 -12.81 -15.82 -20.65
C ASP A 61 -13.61 -15.29 -19.45
N ILE A 62 -12.94 -15.07 -18.32
CA ILE A 62 -13.58 -14.62 -17.09
C ILE A 62 -13.76 -13.09 -17.06
N LEU A 63 -14.95 -12.63 -16.65
CA LEU A 63 -15.18 -11.21 -16.44
C LEU A 63 -14.21 -10.66 -15.37
N VAL A 64 -13.69 -9.46 -15.61
CA VAL A 64 -12.75 -8.79 -14.69
C VAL A 64 -13.29 -8.70 -13.26
N LYS A 65 -14.61 -8.54 -13.09
CA LYS A 65 -15.27 -8.53 -11.78
C LYS A 65 -15.15 -9.89 -11.08
N ASP A 66 -15.42 -10.98 -11.80
CA ASP A 66 -15.40 -12.33 -11.26
C ASP A 66 -13.97 -12.78 -10.98
N TRP A 67 -13.04 -12.43 -11.85
CA TRP A 67 -11.61 -12.62 -11.60
C TRP A 67 -11.16 -11.93 -10.29
N ARG A 68 -11.59 -10.68 -10.05
CA ARG A 68 -11.28 -9.97 -8.81
C ARG A 68 -11.90 -10.63 -7.59
N ASN A 69 -13.13 -11.10 -7.68
CA ASN A 69 -13.81 -11.79 -6.59
C ASN A 69 -13.06 -13.10 -6.24
N GLN A 70 -12.73 -13.91 -7.24
CA GLN A 70 -11.96 -15.15 -7.03
C GLN A 70 -10.57 -14.86 -6.46
N MET A 71 -9.91 -13.81 -6.92
CA MET A 71 -8.64 -13.34 -6.36
C MET A 71 -8.77 -12.94 -4.87
N MET A 72 -9.83 -12.23 -4.51
CA MET A 72 -10.07 -11.84 -3.12
C MET A 72 -10.34 -13.04 -2.23
N GLU A 73 -11.15 -13.97 -2.68
CA GLU A 73 -11.45 -15.21 -1.94
C GLU A 73 -10.19 -16.06 -1.76
N LEU A 74 -9.39 -16.23 -2.81
CA LEU A 74 -8.12 -16.96 -2.74
C LEU A 74 -7.15 -16.32 -1.74
N ASN A 75 -7.02 -14.99 -1.76
CA ASN A 75 -6.19 -14.27 -0.81
C ASN A 75 -6.70 -14.39 0.63
N LYS A 76 -8.02 -14.34 0.83
CA LYS A 76 -8.64 -14.49 2.14
C LYS A 76 -8.36 -15.89 2.71
N LYS A 77 -8.65 -16.94 1.92
CA LYS A 77 -8.41 -18.32 2.30
C LYS A 77 -6.94 -18.56 2.64
N HIS A 78 -6.03 -18.15 1.78
CA HIS A 78 -4.59 -18.29 2.03
C HIS A 78 -4.16 -17.61 3.35
N LYS A 79 -4.70 -16.43 3.66
CA LYS A 79 -4.42 -15.73 4.92
C LYS A 79 -4.97 -16.49 6.12
N GLU A 80 -6.16 -17.07 6.02
CA GLU A 80 -6.77 -17.89 7.07
C GLU A 80 -5.95 -19.17 7.30
N ASP A 81 -5.60 -19.88 6.23
CA ASP A 81 -4.79 -21.09 6.28
C ASP A 81 -3.42 -20.82 6.92
N MET A 82 -2.74 -19.74 6.51
CA MET A 82 -1.47 -19.32 7.12
C MET A 82 -1.63 -18.93 8.60
N SER A 83 -2.75 -18.30 8.96
CA SER A 83 -3.03 -17.95 10.35
C SER A 83 -3.33 -19.18 11.22
N SER A 84 -3.91 -20.23 10.65
CA SER A 84 -4.21 -21.47 11.38
C SER A 84 -2.96 -22.25 11.76
N LEU A 85 -1.85 -22.07 11.04
CA LEU A 85 -0.55 -22.69 11.36
C LEU A 85 0.11 -22.09 12.61
N LEU A 86 -0.33 -20.89 13.03
CA LEU A 86 0.32 -20.16 14.10
C LEU A 86 -0.19 -20.58 15.47
N SER A 87 0.72 -20.78 16.43
CA SER A 87 0.36 -20.93 17.83
C SER A 87 -0.22 -19.63 18.40
N LYS A 88 -0.82 -19.70 19.59
CA LYS A 88 -1.35 -18.54 20.30
C LYS A 88 -0.26 -17.49 20.56
N GLU A 89 0.89 -17.95 21.05
CA GLU A 89 2.05 -17.11 21.34
C GLU A 89 2.58 -16.42 20.09
N GLN A 90 2.62 -17.13 18.95
CA GLN A 90 3.04 -16.55 17.67
C GLN A 90 2.05 -15.49 17.19
N LYS A 91 0.74 -15.68 17.38
CA LYS A 91 -0.28 -14.68 17.07
C LYS A 91 -0.11 -13.43 17.93
N GLU A 92 0.10 -13.59 19.24
CA GLU A 92 0.37 -12.49 20.16
C GLU A 92 1.64 -11.73 19.77
N GLN A 93 2.69 -12.44 19.36
CA GLN A 93 3.93 -11.82 18.88
C GLN A 93 3.71 -11.02 17.60
N ILE A 94 2.89 -11.49 16.68
CA ILE A 94 2.50 -10.73 15.47
C ILE A 94 1.79 -9.42 15.85
N GLU A 95 0.88 -9.46 16.83
CA GLU A 95 0.19 -8.24 17.28
C GLU A 95 1.18 -7.25 17.91
N LYS A 96 2.12 -7.71 18.71
CA LYS A 96 3.21 -6.87 19.24
C LYS A 96 4.02 -6.20 18.11
N TYR A 97 4.42 -6.96 17.09
CA TYR A 97 5.11 -6.42 15.93
C TYR A 97 4.26 -5.41 15.13
N LYS A 98 2.96 -5.61 15.04
CA LYS A 98 2.07 -4.64 14.40
C LYS A 98 2.03 -3.32 15.16
N VAL A 99 1.94 -3.38 16.49
CA VAL A 99 1.96 -2.19 17.35
C VAL A 99 3.29 -1.46 17.23
N GLU A 100 4.40 -2.19 17.31
CA GLU A 100 5.74 -1.63 17.15
C GLU A 100 5.92 -0.95 15.78
N ARG A 101 5.52 -1.62 14.71
CA ARG A 101 5.56 -1.03 13.34
C ARG A 101 4.71 0.22 13.24
N LYS A 102 3.54 0.26 13.90
CA LYS A 102 2.69 1.47 13.91
C LYS A 102 3.41 2.60 14.61
N LYS A 103 4.01 2.35 15.77
CA LYS A 103 4.82 3.36 16.50
C LYS A 103 6.00 3.87 15.66
N MET A 104 6.75 2.96 15.01
CA MET A 104 7.86 3.35 14.15
C MET A 104 7.39 4.19 12.96
N ALA A 105 6.27 3.82 12.33
CA ALA A 105 5.69 4.60 11.23
C ALA A 105 5.25 6.00 11.67
N GLU A 106 4.77 6.15 12.90
CA GLU A 106 4.40 7.44 13.49
C GLU A 106 5.64 8.30 13.76
N ILE A 107 6.70 7.71 14.32
CA ILE A 107 8.00 8.39 14.52
C ILE A 107 8.55 8.87 13.17
N ASP A 108 8.54 8.01 12.16
CA ASP A 108 8.99 8.37 10.81
C ASP A 108 8.13 9.48 10.18
N ALA A 109 6.83 9.47 10.43
CA ALA A 109 5.92 10.51 9.95
C ALA A 109 6.23 11.85 10.62
N ASN A 110 6.41 11.86 11.94
CA ASN A 110 6.77 13.06 12.70
C ASN A 110 8.14 13.61 12.24
N ALA A 111 9.15 12.75 12.08
CA ALA A 111 10.46 13.16 11.58
C ALA A 111 10.38 13.77 10.15
N ARG A 112 9.50 13.24 9.29
CA ARG A 112 9.26 13.81 7.96
C ARG A 112 8.59 15.18 8.04
N MET A 113 7.65 15.35 8.97
CA MET A 113 6.98 16.63 9.19
C MET A 113 7.97 17.69 9.68
N GLU A 114 8.82 17.36 10.66
CA GLU A 114 9.86 18.28 11.13
C GLU A 114 10.86 18.65 10.01
N LYS A 115 11.30 17.70 9.22
CA LYS A 115 12.12 17.97 8.03
C LYS A 115 11.44 18.89 7.03
N MET A 116 10.13 18.74 6.84
CA MET A 116 9.34 19.61 5.96
C MET A 116 9.25 21.03 6.55
N LYS A 117 9.01 21.15 7.86
CA LYS A 117 8.99 22.43 8.58
C LYS A 117 10.28 23.22 8.33
N LEU A 118 11.43 22.58 8.58
CA LEU A 118 12.74 23.21 8.40
C LEU A 118 13.02 23.58 6.93
N ARG A 119 12.69 22.71 5.98
CA ARG A 119 13.02 22.94 4.56
C ARG A 119 12.15 23.99 3.90
N LEU A 120 10.91 24.12 4.34
CA LEU A 120 9.93 25.06 3.78
C LEU A 120 9.79 26.30 4.67
N ASP A 121 10.49 26.35 5.80
CA ASP A 121 10.38 27.42 6.78
C ASP A 121 8.91 27.66 7.20
N LEU A 122 8.26 26.57 7.65
CA LEU A 122 6.86 26.61 8.04
C LEU A 122 6.72 27.17 9.47
N ASN A 123 5.76 28.08 9.65
CA ASN A 123 5.37 28.49 10.99
C ASN A 123 4.49 27.43 11.68
N ASN A 124 4.21 27.63 12.96
CA ASN A 124 3.46 26.65 13.75
C ASN A 124 2.03 26.47 13.25
N ASP A 125 1.35 27.55 12.85
CA ASP A 125 -0.01 27.49 12.32
C ASP A 125 -0.09 26.68 11.01
N GLN A 126 0.89 26.87 10.13
CA GLN A 126 1.00 26.09 8.90
C GLN A 126 1.22 24.61 9.21
N MET A 127 2.07 24.31 10.19
CA MET A 127 2.34 22.92 10.62
C MET A 127 1.08 22.26 11.19
N GLU A 128 0.32 22.93 12.03
CA GLU A 128 -0.93 22.42 12.59
C GLU A 128 -1.97 22.14 11.46
N LYS A 129 -2.13 23.07 10.54
CA LYS A 129 -3.02 22.90 9.38
C LYS A 129 -2.61 21.71 8.52
N ILE A 130 -1.31 21.54 8.25
CA ILE A 130 -0.80 20.43 7.45
C ILE A 130 -0.97 19.09 8.19
N LYS A 131 -0.70 19.03 9.50
CA LYS A 131 -0.93 17.83 10.32
C LYS A 131 -2.39 17.41 10.27
N LYS A 132 -3.30 18.34 10.53
CA LYS A 132 -4.76 18.11 10.48
C LYS A 132 -5.19 17.60 9.10
N GLN A 133 -4.75 18.26 8.05
CA GLN A 133 -5.06 17.87 6.66
C GLN A 133 -4.54 16.49 6.32
N ASN A 134 -3.32 16.14 6.74
CA ASN A 134 -2.75 14.82 6.51
C ASN A 134 -3.51 13.73 7.25
N SER A 135 -3.95 13.99 8.49
CA SER A 135 -4.78 13.06 9.26
C SER A 135 -6.15 12.85 8.58
N GLU A 136 -6.83 13.91 8.20
CA GLU A 136 -8.12 13.82 7.49
C GLU A 136 -7.98 13.09 6.14
N MET A 137 -6.91 13.35 5.40
CA MET A 137 -6.62 12.66 4.15
C MET A 137 -6.41 11.16 4.39
N HIS A 138 -5.65 10.81 5.43
CA HIS A 138 -5.38 9.41 5.78
C HIS A 138 -6.68 8.67 6.11
N GLU A 139 -7.55 9.25 6.92
CA GLU A 139 -8.84 8.66 7.27
C GLU A 139 -9.75 8.45 6.04
N LYS A 140 -9.80 9.45 5.15
CA LYS A 140 -10.58 9.34 3.91
C LYS A 140 -10.02 8.28 2.96
N MET A 141 -8.69 8.21 2.81
CA MET A 141 -8.04 7.16 2.02
C MET A 141 -8.33 5.76 2.58
N LYS A 142 -8.29 5.63 3.91
CA LYS A 142 -8.61 4.39 4.59
C LYS A 142 -10.07 3.99 4.34
N ALA A 143 -11.01 4.91 4.51
CA ALA A 143 -12.43 4.67 4.24
C ALA A 143 -12.71 4.21 2.79
N ILE A 144 -12.09 4.88 1.79
CA ILE A 144 -12.18 4.47 0.38
C ILE A 144 -11.62 3.06 0.18
N HIS A 145 -10.51 2.74 0.82
CA HIS A 145 -9.85 1.44 0.68
C HIS A 145 -10.68 0.30 1.31
N GLU A 146 -11.24 0.55 2.49
CA GLU A 146 -12.01 -0.42 3.27
C GLU A 146 -13.42 -0.65 2.75
N ASN A 147 -13.97 0.26 1.96
CA ASN A 147 -15.29 0.09 1.32
C ASN A 147 -15.26 -1.06 0.30
N ARG A 148 -15.58 -2.27 0.75
CA ARG A 148 -15.53 -3.50 -0.07
C ARG A 148 -16.63 -3.57 -1.13
N SER A 149 -17.75 -2.87 -0.91
CA SER A 149 -18.91 -2.89 -1.83
C SER A 149 -18.73 -1.98 -3.05
N GLN A 150 -17.76 -1.08 -3.00
CA GLN A 150 -17.55 -0.08 -4.03
C GLN A 150 -16.70 -0.60 -5.19
N ASP A 151 -17.12 -0.31 -6.42
CA ASP A 151 -16.36 -0.62 -7.62
C ASP A 151 -14.98 0.07 -7.63
N MET A 152 -13.99 -0.63 -8.19
CA MET A 152 -12.60 -0.15 -8.29
C MET A 152 -12.46 1.15 -9.10
N MET A 153 -13.31 1.36 -10.10
CA MET A 153 -13.30 2.61 -10.88
C MET A 153 -13.76 3.79 -10.04
N LYS A 154 -14.84 3.61 -9.26
CA LYS A 154 -15.31 4.63 -8.30
C LYS A 154 -14.25 4.94 -7.24
N LYS A 155 -13.60 3.91 -6.66
CA LYS A 155 -12.50 4.12 -5.70
C LYS A 155 -11.35 4.94 -6.30
N ARG A 156 -10.98 4.66 -7.55
CA ARG A 156 -9.93 5.42 -8.24
C ARG A 156 -10.32 6.88 -8.43
N GLU A 157 -11.58 7.12 -8.80
CA GLU A 157 -12.07 8.47 -9.02
C GLU A 157 -12.11 9.26 -7.71
N GLU A 158 -12.67 8.69 -6.65
CA GLU A 158 -12.66 9.32 -5.31
C GLU A 158 -11.24 9.60 -4.81
N MET A 159 -10.32 8.65 -5.04
CA MET A 159 -8.91 8.85 -4.70
C MET A 159 -8.29 10.02 -5.47
N LYS A 160 -8.57 10.16 -6.78
CA LYS A 160 -8.09 11.30 -7.56
C LYS A 160 -8.65 12.63 -7.06
N VAL A 161 -9.96 12.68 -6.78
CA VAL A 161 -10.62 13.87 -6.21
C VAL A 161 -9.99 14.23 -4.87
N LEU A 162 -9.77 13.24 -4.01
CA LEU A 162 -9.13 13.46 -2.71
C LEU A 162 -7.70 14.01 -2.83
N ILE A 163 -6.91 13.45 -3.73
CA ILE A 163 -5.53 13.93 -4.01
C ILE A 163 -5.56 15.35 -4.55
N GLN A 164 -6.48 15.67 -5.46
CA GLN A 164 -6.59 17.01 -6.03
C GLN A 164 -6.99 18.02 -4.95
N LYS A 165 -7.99 17.71 -4.12
CA LYS A 165 -8.40 18.54 -2.99
C LYS A 165 -7.27 18.76 -2.00
N ASN A 166 -6.51 17.70 -1.69
CA ASN A 166 -5.34 17.83 -0.82
C ASN A 166 -4.29 18.79 -1.39
N LYS A 167 -4.06 18.75 -2.69
CA LYS A 167 -3.13 19.66 -3.38
C LYS A 167 -3.61 21.12 -3.34
N GLU A 168 -4.90 21.36 -3.46
CA GLU A 168 -5.50 22.70 -3.36
C GLU A 168 -5.40 23.24 -1.93
N ASN A 169 -5.72 22.42 -0.94
CA ASN A 169 -5.55 22.78 0.46
C ASN A 169 -4.08 23.11 0.80
N MET A 170 -3.12 22.32 0.29
CA MET A 170 -1.69 22.64 0.48
C MET A 170 -1.32 23.99 -0.13
N ARG A 171 -1.92 24.38 -1.26
CA ARG A 171 -1.70 25.69 -1.88
C ARG A 171 -2.29 26.84 -1.06
N SER A 172 -3.38 26.61 -0.33
CA SER A 172 -3.98 27.64 0.54
C SER A 172 -3.21 27.84 1.84
N ILE A 173 -2.42 26.83 2.27
CA ILE A 173 -1.61 26.91 3.50
C ILE A 173 -0.23 27.52 3.23
N LEU A 174 0.37 27.23 2.08
CA LEU A 174 1.73 27.62 1.72
C LEU A 174 1.74 28.91 0.91
N ASN A 175 2.72 29.78 1.14
CA ASN A 175 2.98 30.92 0.27
C ASN A 175 3.68 30.49 -1.04
N GLU A 176 3.86 31.41 -1.97
CA GLU A 176 4.45 31.13 -3.29
C GLU A 176 5.88 30.62 -3.22
N GLU A 177 6.70 31.18 -2.34
CA GLU A 177 8.09 30.76 -2.14
C GLU A 177 8.16 29.31 -1.58
N GLN A 178 7.35 29.02 -0.55
CA GLN A 178 7.24 27.70 0.03
C GLN A 178 6.74 26.66 -1.00
N MET A 179 5.80 27.05 -1.85
CA MET A 179 5.32 26.20 -2.95
C MET A 179 6.41 25.93 -3.97
N LYS A 180 7.26 26.92 -4.27
CA LYS A 180 8.42 26.73 -5.18
C LYS A 180 9.43 25.77 -4.57
N LYS A 181 9.83 25.98 -3.31
CA LYS A 181 10.72 25.07 -2.56
C LYS A 181 10.17 23.63 -2.53
N MET A 182 8.87 23.46 -2.27
CA MET A 182 8.23 22.14 -2.28
C MET A 182 8.28 21.45 -3.65
N LYS A 183 8.07 22.16 -4.74
CA LYS A 183 8.20 21.64 -6.12
C LYS A 183 9.63 21.19 -6.43
N GLU A 184 10.62 21.96 -5.99
CA GLU A 184 12.04 21.62 -6.16
C GLU A 184 12.43 20.37 -5.36
N MET A 185 12.00 20.28 -4.12
CA MET A 185 12.17 19.08 -3.30
C MET A 185 11.59 17.83 -3.95
N ARG A 186 10.40 17.94 -4.57
CA ARG A 186 9.79 16.82 -5.30
C ARG A 186 10.58 16.41 -6.54
N LYS A 187 11.21 17.37 -7.23
CA LYS A 187 12.07 17.07 -8.40
C LYS A 187 13.35 16.36 -8.01
N SER A 188 13.95 16.73 -6.87
CA SER A 188 15.19 16.13 -6.35
C SER A 188 15.02 14.72 -5.76
N MET A 189 13.77 14.30 -5.45
CA MET A 189 13.53 12.95 -4.93
C MET A 189 13.73 11.88 -6.01
N PRO A 190 14.41 10.76 -5.68
CA PRO A 190 14.52 9.62 -6.59
C PRO A 190 13.14 9.15 -7.06
N ARG A 191 13.02 8.75 -8.33
CA ARG A 191 11.74 8.34 -8.95
C ARG A 191 10.95 7.31 -8.13
N LYS A 192 11.64 6.40 -7.41
CA LYS A 192 11.02 5.41 -6.52
C LYS A 192 10.26 6.01 -5.32
N ARG A 193 10.63 7.23 -4.88
CA ARG A 193 9.94 7.94 -3.78
C ARG A 193 8.85 8.88 -4.26
N ARG A 194 8.85 9.26 -5.56
CA ARG A 194 7.83 10.17 -6.12
C ARG A 194 6.43 9.55 -6.22
N VAL A 195 6.33 8.23 -6.20
CA VAL A 195 5.04 7.50 -6.36
C VAL A 195 4.30 7.37 -5.03
N LEU A 196 4.96 7.61 -3.89
CA LEU A 196 4.43 7.43 -2.54
C LEU A 196 4.25 8.74 -1.77
N SER A 197 4.55 9.86 -2.37
CA SER A 197 4.33 11.21 -1.85
C SER A 197 3.29 11.94 -2.75
#